data_d5bb41a1f1ed028fc07dc677cd648a76
#
_entry.id   d5bb41a1f1ed028fc07dc677cd648a76
#
_cell.length_a   1.000
_cell.length_b   1.000
_cell.length_c   1.000
_cell.angle_alpha   90.00
_cell.angle_beta   90.00
_cell.angle_gamma   90.00
#
_symmetry.space_group_name_H-M   'P 1'
#
loop_
_entity.id
_entity.type
_entity.pdbx_description
1 polymer ?
#
loop_
_entity_poly.entity_id
_entity_poly.type
_entity_poly.pdbx_seq_one_letter_code
_entity_poly.pdbx_strand_id
1 'polypeptide(L)'
;QLEYTSLETYPLLPAEYTQLNYASLLSRKDAEMVFREMHESEWDAEIALHPRFKLRKLMRDAMGPAPEGRFDVIFYDAFAPAVQPEFWSAEQFGHVAAAMDEGSLLVTYCVQGHARRAMESAGLQVEKIPGPPGKREIARAWKI
;
A
#
# COMPACT_ATOMS: atom_id res chain seq x y z
N GLN A 1 12.20 12.00 -7.96
CA GLN A 1 12.52 10.99 -6.94
C GLN A 1 11.21 10.41 -6.41
N LEU A 2 11.13 9.09 -6.23
CA LEU A 2 10.00 8.39 -5.64
C LEU A 2 10.45 7.84 -4.28
N GLU A 3 9.64 8.05 -3.26
CA GLU A 3 9.83 7.48 -1.92
C GLU A 3 8.65 6.55 -1.63
N TYR A 4 8.96 5.30 -1.30
CA TYR A 4 7.94 4.28 -1.03
C TYR A 4 8.07 3.78 0.40
N THR A 5 7.00 3.88 1.18
CA THR A 5 6.93 3.33 2.53
C THR A 5 5.97 2.14 2.54
N SER A 6 6.44 1.00 3.00
CA SER A 6 5.65 -0.22 3.18
C SER A 6 5.46 -0.53 4.67
N LEU A 7 4.27 -0.93 5.06
CA LEU A 7 3.96 -1.41 6.41
C LEU A 7 3.72 -2.91 6.35
N GLU A 8 4.34 -3.67 7.23
CA GLU A 8 4.16 -5.11 7.32
C GLU A 8 4.36 -5.59 8.76
N THR A 9 3.38 -6.31 9.28
CA THR A 9 3.44 -6.87 10.65
C THR A 9 4.19 -8.19 10.68
N TYR A 10 4.10 -8.99 9.61
CA TYR A 10 4.65 -10.34 9.50
C TYR A 10 5.50 -10.48 8.23
N PRO A 11 6.75 -9.96 8.23
CA PRO A 11 7.64 -10.07 7.07
C PRO A 11 7.84 -11.50 6.63
N LEU A 12 7.92 -11.71 5.31
CA LEU A 12 8.28 -13.01 4.75
C LEU A 12 9.68 -13.42 5.20
N LEU A 13 9.81 -14.68 5.59
CA LEU A 13 11.10 -15.27 5.93
C LEU A 13 11.93 -15.55 4.66
N PRO A 14 13.26 -15.63 4.78
CA PRO A 14 14.13 -15.98 3.64
C PRO A 14 13.69 -17.26 2.89
N ALA A 15 13.26 -18.28 3.62
CA ALA A 15 12.76 -19.53 3.05
C ALA A 15 11.46 -19.36 2.23
N GLU A 16 10.73 -18.26 2.43
CA GLU A 16 9.49 -17.95 1.74
C GLU A 16 9.74 -17.07 0.51
N TYR A 17 10.39 -15.89 0.69
CA TYR A 17 10.57 -14.97 -0.44
C TYR A 17 11.52 -15.51 -1.51
N THR A 18 12.49 -16.37 -1.17
CA THR A 18 13.38 -17.00 -2.14
C THR A 18 12.67 -17.99 -3.08
N GLN A 19 11.45 -18.41 -2.75
CA GLN A 19 10.62 -19.26 -3.60
C GLN A 19 9.73 -18.45 -4.56
N LEU A 20 9.67 -17.13 -4.40
CA LEU A 20 8.87 -16.26 -5.27
C LEU A 20 9.58 -16.03 -6.60
N ASN A 21 8.85 -16.09 -7.70
CA ASN A 21 9.38 -16.00 -9.05
C ASN A 21 9.16 -14.63 -9.73
N TYR A 22 8.84 -13.59 -8.95
CA TYR A 22 8.51 -12.27 -9.51
C TYR A 22 9.63 -11.69 -10.36
N ALA A 23 10.87 -11.79 -9.89
CA ALA A 23 12.02 -11.25 -10.61
C ALA A 23 12.19 -11.91 -12.00
N SER A 24 11.95 -13.22 -12.10
CA SER A 24 12.08 -13.95 -13.36
C SER A 24 10.99 -13.60 -14.40
N LEU A 25 9.86 -13.04 -13.94
CA LEU A 25 8.76 -12.60 -14.81
C LEU A 25 8.97 -11.20 -15.38
N LEU A 26 9.97 -10.47 -14.89
CA LEU A 26 10.29 -9.12 -15.35
C LEU A 26 11.36 -9.16 -16.43
N SER A 27 11.11 -8.48 -17.54
CA SER A 27 12.11 -8.31 -18.62
C SER A 27 13.18 -7.28 -18.25
N ARG A 28 13.79 -7.44 -17.08
CA ARG A 28 14.75 -6.50 -16.50
C ARG A 28 15.98 -7.25 -15.96
N LYS A 29 17.18 -6.88 -16.41
CA LYS A 29 18.42 -7.61 -16.10
C LYS A 29 18.81 -7.58 -14.62
N ASP A 30 18.45 -6.54 -13.89
CA ASP A 30 18.75 -6.35 -12.47
C ASP A 30 17.59 -6.75 -11.54
N ALA A 31 16.51 -7.35 -12.08
CA ALA A 31 15.31 -7.69 -11.32
C ALA A 31 15.60 -8.57 -10.11
N GLU A 32 16.42 -9.62 -10.28
CA GLU A 32 16.79 -10.56 -9.21
C GLU A 32 17.57 -9.85 -8.08
N MET A 33 18.54 -9.03 -8.47
CA MET A 33 19.35 -8.26 -7.52
C MET A 33 18.48 -7.29 -6.71
N VAL A 34 17.63 -6.52 -7.40
CA VAL A 34 16.71 -5.55 -6.75
C VAL A 34 15.70 -6.26 -5.86
N PHE A 35 15.13 -7.38 -6.33
CA PHE A 35 14.18 -8.18 -5.53
C PHE A 35 14.80 -8.67 -4.22
N ARG A 36 16.03 -9.21 -4.30
CA ARG A 36 16.79 -9.66 -3.13
C ARG A 36 17.07 -8.48 -2.19
N GLU A 37 17.60 -7.38 -2.70
CA GLU A 37 17.90 -6.18 -1.91
C GLU A 37 16.67 -5.63 -1.19
N MET A 38 15.50 -5.63 -1.84
CA MET A 38 14.23 -5.25 -1.22
C MET A 38 13.90 -6.11 0.01
N HIS A 39 14.13 -7.42 -0.06
CA HIS A 39 13.82 -8.33 1.03
C HIS A 39 14.88 -8.33 2.14
N GLU A 40 16.16 -8.31 1.77
CA GLU A 40 17.31 -8.42 2.69
C GLU A 40 17.65 -7.09 3.39
N SER A 41 17.20 -5.95 2.86
CA SER A 41 17.46 -4.65 3.47
C SER A 41 16.87 -4.53 4.88
N GLU A 42 17.47 -3.67 5.70
CA GLU A 42 17.04 -3.42 7.08
C GLU A 42 15.60 -2.88 7.14
N TRP A 43 14.90 -3.27 8.20
CA TRP A 43 13.60 -2.69 8.56
C TRP A 43 13.81 -1.37 9.30
N ASP A 44 12.80 -0.52 9.25
CA ASP A 44 12.77 0.80 9.91
C ASP A 44 13.88 1.76 9.44
N ALA A 45 14.54 1.42 8.32
CA ALA A 45 15.56 2.23 7.65
C ALA A 45 15.12 2.62 6.24
N GLU A 46 15.62 3.75 5.74
CA GLU A 46 15.47 4.17 4.35
C GLU A 46 16.67 3.68 3.54
N ILE A 47 16.39 3.01 2.43
CA ILE A 47 17.41 2.51 1.50
C ILE A 47 17.16 3.05 0.09
N ALA A 48 18.21 3.32 -0.66
CA ALA A 48 18.14 3.74 -2.05
C ALA A 48 18.35 2.53 -2.97
N LEU A 49 17.25 1.91 -3.43
CA LEU A 49 17.29 0.83 -4.42
C LEU A 49 17.67 1.32 -5.83
N HIS A 50 17.52 2.61 -6.08
CA HIS A 50 17.87 3.28 -7.33
C HIS A 50 18.08 4.78 -7.03
N PRO A 51 18.88 5.53 -7.81
CA PRO A 51 19.09 6.97 -7.58
C PRO A 51 17.80 7.82 -7.54
N ARG A 52 16.70 7.31 -8.10
CA ARG A 52 15.39 7.96 -8.09
C ARG A 52 14.32 7.21 -7.31
N PHE A 53 14.69 6.15 -6.58
CA PHE A 53 13.75 5.33 -5.81
C PHE A 53 14.33 4.96 -4.45
N LYS A 54 13.64 5.39 -3.40
CA LYS A 54 13.93 5.03 -2.02
C LYS A 54 12.81 4.13 -1.47
N LEU A 55 13.20 3.14 -0.70
CA LEU A 55 12.31 2.23 0.02
C LEU A 55 12.50 2.39 1.52
N ARG A 56 11.42 2.48 2.26
CA ARG A 56 11.37 2.34 3.71
C ARG A 56 10.37 1.27 4.09
N LYS A 57 10.84 0.18 4.69
CA LYS A 57 9.99 -0.89 5.23
C LYS A 57 9.83 -0.67 6.73
N LEU A 58 8.60 -0.62 7.23
CA LEU A 58 8.30 -0.45 8.63
C LEU A 58 7.66 -1.74 9.17
N MET A 59 8.29 -2.33 10.19
CA MET A 59 7.75 -3.52 10.86
C MET A 59 6.73 -3.09 11.91
N ARG A 60 5.51 -2.83 11.46
CA ARG A 60 4.43 -2.38 12.34
C ARG A 60 3.05 -2.71 11.77
N ASP A 61 2.06 -2.75 12.66
CA ASP A 61 0.66 -2.81 12.29
C ASP A 61 0.27 -1.54 11.50
N ALA A 62 -0.53 -1.73 10.46
CA ALA A 62 -1.08 -0.63 9.67
C ALA A 62 -2.36 -0.04 10.30
N MET A 63 -2.87 -0.63 11.38
CA MET A 63 -3.95 -0.04 12.17
C MET A 63 -3.50 1.20 12.94
N GLY A 64 -4.40 2.17 13.07
CA GLY A 64 -4.12 3.42 13.76
C GLY A 64 -3.42 4.48 12.89
N PRO A 65 -2.77 5.47 13.51
CA PRO A 65 -2.13 6.57 12.79
C PRO A 65 -1.11 6.08 11.77
N ALA A 66 -1.14 6.67 10.58
CA ALA A 66 -0.14 6.42 9.54
C ALA A 66 1.28 6.81 10.02
N PRO A 67 2.35 6.33 9.36
CA PRO A 67 3.71 6.80 9.60
C PRO A 67 3.80 8.32 9.40
N GLU A 68 4.82 8.92 10.06
CA GLU A 68 5.12 10.34 9.85
C GLU A 68 5.38 10.65 8.37
N GLY A 69 4.87 11.80 7.93
CA GLY A 69 4.98 12.29 6.57
C GLY A 69 3.64 12.52 5.90
N ARG A 70 3.70 12.91 4.63
CA ARG A 70 2.55 13.07 3.75
C ARG A 70 2.77 12.19 2.52
N PHE A 71 1.67 11.62 2.03
CA PHE A 71 1.71 10.67 0.93
C PHE A 71 0.82 11.14 -0.22
N ASP A 72 1.41 11.25 -1.41
CA ASP A 72 0.70 11.59 -2.64
C ASP A 72 -0.19 10.44 -3.11
N VAL A 73 0.27 9.19 -2.89
CA VAL A 73 -0.46 7.98 -3.28
C VAL A 73 -0.39 6.95 -2.17
N ILE A 74 -1.54 6.39 -1.80
CA ILE A 74 -1.66 5.27 -0.85
C ILE A 74 -2.26 4.06 -1.56
N PHE A 75 -1.53 2.94 -1.58
CA PHE A 75 -2.05 1.63 -1.98
C PHE A 75 -2.62 0.93 -0.75
N TYR A 76 -3.94 0.89 -0.65
CA TYR A 76 -4.63 0.30 0.48
C TYR A 76 -5.03 -1.15 0.16
N ASP A 77 -4.14 -2.07 0.50
CA ASP A 77 -4.23 -3.50 0.17
C ASP A 77 -4.40 -4.38 1.43
N ALA A 78 -5.23 -3.94 2.37
CA ALA A 78 -5.59 -4.72 3.55
C ALA A 78 -6.36 -5.99 3.18
N PHE A 79 -6.39 -7.00 4.06
CA PHE A 79 -7.23 -8.20 3.88
C PHE A 79 -8.69 -7.82 3.68
N ALA A 80 -9.45 -8.73 3.03
CA ALA A 80 -10.85 -8.48 2.72
C ALA A 80 -11.68 -8.09 3.97
N PRO A 81 -12.69 -7.23 3.83
CA PRO A 81 -13.53 -6.80 4.94
C PRO A 81 -14.17 -7.93 5.76
N ALA A 82 -14.39 -9.08 5.14
CA ALA A 82 -14.89 -10.28 5.84
C ALA A 82 -13.84 -10.93 6.77
N VAL A 83 -12.56 -10.65 6.56
CA VAL A 83 -11.42 -11.20 7.32
C VAL A 83 -10.96 -10.22 8.39
N GLN A 84 -10.83 -8.95 8.01
CA GLN A 84 -10.36 -7.87 8.90
C GLN A 84 -11.26 -6.63 8.74
N PRO A 85 -12.49 -6.64 9.30
CA PRO A 85 -13.45 -5.55 9.14
C PRO A 85 -12.96 -4.22 9.73
N GLU A 86 -12.10 -4.25 10.75
CA GLU A 86 -11.57 -3.08 11.44
C GLU A 86 -10.76 -2.17 10.50
N PHE A 87 -10.03 -2.74 9.53
CA PHE A 87 -9.30 -1.96 8.51
C PHE A 87 -10.24 -1.14 7.60
N TRP A 88 -11.51 -1.52 7.53
CA TRP A 88 -12.49 -0.89 6.63
C TRP A 88 -13.46 0.03 7.39
N SER A 89 -13.07 0.49 8.58
CA SER A 89 -13.84 1.40 9.42
C SER A 89 -13.60 2.87 9.02
N ALA A 90 -14.56 3.74 9.35
CA ALA A 90 -14.40 5.19 9.16
C ALA A 90 -13.25 5.77 10.01
N GLU A 91 -13.02 5.21 11.20
CA GLU A 91 -11.90 5.59 12.08
C GLU A 91 -10.55 5.32 11.40
N GLN A 92 -10.36 4.11 10.88
CA GLN A 92 -9.13 3.74 10.19
C GLN A 92 -8.89 4.59 8.94
N PHE A 93 -9.91 4.82 8.13
CA PHE A 93 -9.79 5.74 7.00
C PHE A 93 -9.56 7.19 7.41
N GLY A 94 -10.00 7.61 8.59
CA GLY A 94 -9.66 8.89 9.19
C GLY A 94 -8.15 9.03 9.43
N HIS A 95 -7.50 7.99 9.98
CA HIS A 95 -6.05 7.96 10.15
C HIS A 95 -5.30 8.01 8.81
N VAL A 96 -5.79 7.26 7.83
CA VAL A 96 -5.20 7.25 6.48
C VAL A 96 -5.36 8.63 5.81
N ALA A 97 -6.56 9.20 5.84
CA ALA A 97 -6.83 10.51 5.25
C ALA A 97 -6.02 11.64 5.93
N ALA A 98 -5.72 11.51 7.23
CA ALA A 98 -4.88 12.46 7.94
C ALA A 98 -3.42 12.50 7.42
N ALA A 99 -2.94 11.44 6.78
CA ALA A 99 -1.62 11.36 6.16
C ALA A 99 -1.60 11.77 4.67
N MET A 100 -2.73 12.21 4.13
CA MET A 100 -2.88 12.65 2.74
C MET A 100 -2.98 14.18 2.69
N ASP A 101 -2.37 14.79 1.69
CA ASP A 101 -2.62 16.18 1.33
C ASP A 101 -3.79 16.31 0.34
N GLU A 102 -4.32 17.53 0.15
CA GLU A 102 -5.31 17.80 -0.88
C GLU A 102 -4.80 17.36 -2.27
N GLY A 103 -5.64 16.67 -3.01
CA GLY A 103 -5.30 16.10 -4.32
C GLY A 103 -4.59 14.76 -4.28
N SER A 104 -4.22 14.26 -3.10
CA SER A 104 -3.62 12.92 -2.97
C SER A 104 -4.63 11.80 -3.24
N LEU A 105 -4.13 10.65 -3.66
CA LEU A 105 -4.90 9.51 -4.13
C LEU A 105 -4.74 8.28 -3.24
N LEU A 106 -5.85 7.67 -2.84
CA LEU A 106 -5.90 6.32 -2.29
C LEU A 106 -6.44 5.36 -3.34
N VAL A 107 -5.80 4.21 -3.52
CA VAL A 107 -6.25 3.14 -4.42
C VAL A 107 -6.46 1.86 -3.63
N THR A 108 -7.60 1.19 -3.85
CA THR A 108 -7.91 -0.10 -3.22
C THR A 108 -8.67 -1.02 -4.17
N TYR A 109 -8.46 -2.31 -4.02
CA TYR A 109 -9.21 -3.33 -4.75
C TYR A 109 -10.67 -3.47 -4.26
N CYS A 110 -10.98 -2.99 -3.07
CA CYS A 110 -12.29 -3.17 -2.45
C CYS A 110 -13.29 -2.13 -2.93
N VAL A 111 -14.38 -2.58 -3.55
CA VAL A 111 -15.48 -1.74 -4.04
C VAL A 111 -16.78 -1.90 -3.23
N GLN A 112 -16.73 -2.58 -2.08
CA GLN A 112 -17.89 -2.85 -1.24
C GLN A 112 -18.49 -1.55 -0.69
N GLY A 113 -19.81 -1.49 -0.62
CA GLY A 113 -20.54 -0.27 -0.25
C GLY A 113 -20.21 0.26 1.14
N HIS A 114 -19.94 -0.61 2.13
CA HIS A 114 -19.56 -0.16 3.47
C HIS A 114 -18.16 0.46 3.49
N ALA A 115 -17.18 -0.14 2.79
CA ALA A 115 -15.83 0.40 2.69
C ALA A 115 -15.83 1.77 2.00
N ARG A 116 -16.62 1.92 0.92
CA ARG A 116 -16.79 3.21 0.24
C ARG A 116 -17.39 4.28 1.18
N ARG A 117 -18.48 3.97 1.88
CA ARG A 117 -19.07 4.90 2.85
C ARG A 117 -18.11 5.26 3.99
N ALA A 118 -17.28 4.33 4.42
CA ALA A 118 -16.26 4.59 5.43
C ALA A 118 -15.19 5.59 4.92
N MET A 119 -14.71 5.44 3.69
CA MET A 119 -13.81 6.40 3.03
C MET A 119 -14.48 7.77 2.87
N GLU A 120 -15.74 7.82 2.40
CA GLU A 120 -16.51 9.05 2.27
C GLU A 120 -16.68 9.76 3.63
N SER A 121 -16.97 9.01 4.70
CA SER A 121 -17.06 9.54 6.07
C SER A 121 -15.74 10.11 6.60
N ALA A 122 -14.61 9.66 6.06
CA ALA A 122 -13.27 10.18 6.36
C ALA A 122 -12.90 11.42 5.50
N GLY A 123 -13.82 11.95 4.70
CA GLY A 123 -13.62 13.13 3.87
C GLY A 123 -12.93 12.85 2.53
N LEU A 124 -12.99 11.60 2.04
CA LEU A 124 -12.44 11.24 0.73
C LEU A 124 -13.57 11.21 -0.31
N GLN A 125 -13.28 11.69 -1.51
CA GLN A 125 -14.18 11.55 -2.66
C GLN A 125 -13.89 10.22 -3.36
N VAL A 126 -14.86 9.29 -3.34
CA VAL A 126 -14.66 7.92 -3.82
C VAL A 126 -15.31 7.71 -5.19
N GLU A 127 -14.58 7.09 -6.11
CA GLU A 127 -15.10 6.62 -7.38
C GLU A 127 -14.71 5.16 -7.65
N LYS A 128 -15.54 4.47 -8.42
CA LYS A 128 -15.18 3.15 -8.97
C LYS A 128 -14.69 3.31 -10.39
N ILE A 129 -13.63 2.61 -10.71
CA ILE A 129 -13.05 2.57 -12.05
C ILE A 129 -12.89 1.13 -12.51
N PRO A 130 -12.77 0.87 -13.84
CA PRO A 130 -12.44 -0.46 -14.34
C PRO A 130 -11.16 -0.99 -13.69
N GLY A 131 -11.21 -2.26 -13.27
CA GLY A 131 -10.06 -2.94 -12.71
C GLY A 131 -9.10 -3.48 -13.79
N PRO A 132 -7.92 -3.97 -13.38
CA PRO A 132 -7.02 -4.68 -14.28
C PRO A 132 -7.61 -6.01 -14.75
N PRO A 133 -6.98 -6.70 -15.73
CA PRO A 133 -7.43 -8.02 -16.19
C PRO A 133 -7.68 -8.97 -15.00
N GLY A 134 -8.86 -9.61 -14.98
CA GLY A 134 -9.31 -10.49 -13.89
C GLY A 134 -10.06 -9.78 -12.76
N LYS A 135 -10.11 -8.46 -12.74
CA LYS A 135 -10.86 -7.66 -11.76
C LYS A 135 -11.82 -6.70 -12.46
N ARG A 136 -13.13 -6.81 -12.16
CA ARG A 136 -14.13 -5.97 -12.81
C ARG A 136 -13.97 -4.48 -12.45
N GLU A 137 -13.82 -4.17 -11.18
CA GLU A 137 -13.73 -2.80 -10.67
C GLU A 137 -12.74 -2.72 -9.52
N ILE A 138 -12.13 -1.55 -9.38
CA ILE A 138 -11.38 -1.12 -8.19
C ILE A 138 -11.92 0.23 -7.74
N ALA A 139 -11.59 0.65 -6.52
CA ALA A 139 -11.93 1.97 -6.03
C ALA A 139 -10.68 2.84 -5.95
N ARG A 140 -10.86 4.12 -6.24
CA ARG A 140 -9.91 5.16 -5.88
C ARG A 140 -10.63 6.29 -5.15
N ALA A 141 -9.91 6.92 -4.25
CA ALA A 141 -10.46 7.96 -3.41
C ALA A 141 -9.48 9.14 -3.31
N TRP A 142 -9.99 10.33 -3.50
CA TRP A 142 -9.21 11.57 -3.51
C TRP A 142 -9.40 12.33 -2.20
N LYS A 143 -8.33 12.87 -1.66
CA LYS A 143 -8.40 13.88 -0.59
C LYS A 143 -8.80 15.21 -1.22
N ILE A 144 -9.94 15.78 -0.78
CA ILE A 144 -10.50 17.05 -1.21
C ILE A 144 -10.40 18.10 -0.12
#